data_3b0e892a6caaed8757b15ed58e347f07
#
_entry.id   3b0e892a6caaed8757b15ed58e347f07
#
_cell.length_a   1.000
_cell.length_b   1.000
_cell.length_c   1.000
_cell.angle_alpha   90.00
_cell.angle_beta   90.00
_cell.angle_gamma   90.00
#
_symmetry.space_group_name_H-M   'P 1'
#
loop_
_entity.id
_entity.type
_entity.pdbx_description
1 polymer ?
#
loop_
_entity_poly.entity_id
_entity_poly.type
_entity_poly.pdbx_seq_one_letter_code
_entity_poly.pdbx_strand_id
1 'polypeptide(L)'
;MLWILIMIFSILFFIFGIIYICKRISKFGMKNKFIPYLIVAIFTLILTLILNFINAVIIIIHYLIIWLFIDLIFLMIKKITKKELKHYYAGIITIIFVPIYIGIGIYNAYHVLETNYSLKTNKITDKYKIVLISDSHMGTTFNANKFYEYLKEIEKDEPDIILIAGDFVDDGTTKEEMTKSCKYLGKIKTKYGIYFAHGNHDKGYYGESRGYSSYDLENELTKNNVKVLKDESILINNELYIIGRKDFEDTSRLSINDLVKNLDKSKYMIVMNHQPTDYYNESNSGVDLVVSGHTHGGQLIPLNLINTLVSENNAVYGYKKIKNTNFIVTSGISDWEIKIKTGCIAEYVIININ
;
A
#
# COMPACT_ATOMS: atom_id res chain seq x y z
N MET A 1 -2.86 20.87 16.84
CA MET A 1 -1.91 21.95 16.51
C MET A 1 -0.87 21.49 15.47
N LEU A 2 -0.20 20.36 15.65
CA LEU A 2 0.81 19.83 14.72
C LEU A 2 0.26 19.63 13.29
N TRP A 3 -0.89 19.00 13.14
CA TRP A 3 -1.54 18.76 11.83
C TRP A 3 -1.86 20.04 11.05
N ILE A 4 -2.29 21.10 11.74
CA ILE A 4 -2.54 22.41 11.12
C ILE A 4 -1.24 23.01 10.59
N LEU A 5 -0.15 22.90 11.34
CA LEU A 5 1.17 23.38 10.90
C LEU A 5 1.68 22.59 9.68
N ILE A 6 1.52 21.27 9.68
CA ILE A 6 1.88 20.41 8.54
C ILE A 6 1.06 20.81 7.30
N MET A 7 -0.24 21.02 7.45
CA MET A 7 -1.11 21.43 6.35
C MET A 7 -0.70 22.80 5.78
N ILE A 8 -0.44 23.80 6.65
CA ILE A 8 0.02 25.13 6.22
C ILE A 8 1.36 25.02 5.50
N PHE A 9 2.31 24.25 6.05
CA PHE A 9 3.62 24.04 5.43
C PHE A 9 3.50 23.37 4.05
N SER A 10 2.64 22.39 3.92
CA SER A 10 2.38 21.68 2.64
C SER A 10 1.80 22.65 1.58
N ILE A 11 0.85 23.50 1.97
CA ILE A 11 0.28 24.51 1.08
C ILE A 11 1.36 25.51 0.63
N LEU A 12 2.16 26.04 1.56
CA LEU A 12 3.24 26.97 1.23
C LEU A 12 4.29 26.32 0.32
N PHE A 13 4.65 25.06 0.58
CA PHE A 13 5.57 24.30 -0.25
C PHE A 13 5.03 24.07 -1.67
N PHE A 14 3.74 23.79 -1.80
CA PHE A 14 3.07 23.65 -3.09
C PHE A 14 3.06 24.97 -3.88
N ILE A 15 2.71 26.09 -3.24
CA ILE A 15 2.74 27.43 -3.86
C ILE A 15 4.18 27.76 -4.31
N PHE A 16 5.16 27.55 -3.47
CA PHE A 16 6.58 27.72 -3.81
C PHE A 16 6.94 26.86 -5.03
N GLY A 17 6.50 25.61 -5.06
CA GLY A 17 6.71 24.68 -6.18
C GLY A 17 6.18 25.21 -7.49
N ILE A 18 4.95 25.70 -7.52
CA ILE A 18 4.35 26.31 -8.73
C ILE A 18 5.19 27.50 -9.21
N ILE A 19 5.53 28.43 -8.30
CA ILE A 19 6.33 29.61 -8.64
C ILE A 19 7.70 29.22 -9.18
N TYR A 20 8.35 28.22 -8.55
CA TYR A 20 9.63 27.71 -8.98
C TYR A 20 9.56 27.12 -10.40
N ILE A 21 8.60 26.21 -10.64
CA ILE A 21 8.39 25.56 -11.95
C ILE A 21 8.13 26.63 -13.03
N CYS A 22 7.25 27.60 -12.76
CA CYS A 22 6.98 28.68 -13.71
C CYS A 22 8.23 29.50 -14.06
N LYS A 23 9.08 29.85 -13.07
CA LYS A 23 10.37 30.51 -13.30
C LYS A 23 11.33 29.65 -14.13
N ARG A 24 11.27 28.32 -14.00
CA ARG A 24 12.11 27.40 -14.79
C ARG A 24 11.61 27.25 -16.21
N ILE A 25 10.29 27.18 -16.42
CA ILE A 25 9.67 27.17 -17.76
C ILE A 25 10.00 28.47 -18.50
N SER A 26 10.00 29.63 -17.84
CA SER A 26 10.37 30.91 -18.45
C SER A 26 11.77 30.92 -19.09
N LYS A 27 12.71 30.09 -18.61
CA LYS A 27 14.06 29.98 -19.18
C LYS A 27 14.12 29.39 -20.60
N PHE A 28 13.02 28.83 -21.09
CA PHE A 28 12.90 28.37 -22.49
C PHE A 28 12.60 29.51 -23.48
N GLY A 29 12.89 30.75 -23.11
CA GLY A 29 12.79 31.91 -24.01
C GLY A 29 11.39 32.55 -24.09
N MET A 30 10.51 32.29 -23.13
CA MET A 30 9.17 32.87 -23.08
C MET A 30 9.24 34.35 -22.73
N LYS A 31 8.83 35.22 -23.65
CA LYS A 31 8.80 36.69 -23.46
C LYS A 31 7.69 37.14 -22.50
N ASN A 32 6.52 36.48 -22.55
CA ASN A 32 5.39 36.80 -21.69
C ASN A 32 5.48 36.05 -20.38
N LYS A 33 5.52 36.78 -19.25
CA LYS A 33 5.66 36.21 -17.89
C LYS A 33 4.42 35.42 -17.43
N PHE A 34 3.26 35.59 -18.06
CA PHE A 34 2.03 34.87 -17.69
C PHE A 34 1.91 33.49 -18.37
N ILE A 35 2.56 33.29 -19.52
CA ILE A 35 2.48 32.01 -20.25
C ILE A 35 2.90 30.79 -19.40
N PRO A 36 4.02 30.80 -18.64
CA PRO A 36 4.39 29.69 -17.78
C PRO A 36 3.32 29.33 -16.74
N TYR A 37 2.66 30.34 -16.13
CA TYR A 37 1.57 30.10 -15.17
C TYR A 37 0.36 29.46 -15.85
N LEU A 38 0.01 29.92 -17.03
CA LEU A 38 -1.09 29.33 -17.82
C LEU A 38 -0.79 27.87 -18.19
N ILE A 39 0.45 27.56 -18.60
CA ILE A 39 0.88 26.18 -18.90
C ILE A 39 0.74 25.28 -17.67
N VAL A 40 1.26 25.71 -16.51
CA VAL A 40 1.17 24.94 -15.26
C VAL A 40 -0.27 24.78 -14.82
N ALA A 41 -1.09 25.83 -14.91
CA ALA A 41 -2.52 25.77 -14.55
C ALA A 41 -3.30 24.79 -15.42
N ILE A 42 -3.13 24.84 -16.74
CA ILE A 42 -3.77 23.91 -17.70
C ILE A 42 -3.28 22.48 -17.44
N PHE A 43 -1.99 22.28 -17.24
CA PHE A 43 -1.42 20.97 -16.94
C PHE A 43 -1.99 20.39 -15.66
N THR A 44 -2.03 21.17 -14.56
CA THR A 44 -2.63 20.77 -13.29
C THR A 44 -4.10 20.44 -13.44
N LEU A 45 -4.87 21.25 -14.18
CA LEU A 45 -6.29 21.01 -14.46
C LEU A 45 -6.49 19.68 -15.20
N ILE A 46 -5.72 19.42 -16.24
CA ILE A 46 -5.78 18.15 -17.00
C ILE A 46 -5.48 16.96 -16.09
N LEU A 47 -4.43 17.03 -15.27
CA LEU A 47 -4.11 15.98 -14.32
C LEU A 47 -5.24 15.76 -13.30
N THR A 48 -5.84 16.84 -12.79
CA THR A 48 -6.96 16.77 -11.86
C THR A 48 -8.17 16.07 -12.47
N LEU A 49 -8.48 16.36 -13.73
CA LEU A 49 -9.60 15.72 -14.45
C LEU A 49 -9.36 14.24 -14.77
N ILE A 50 -8.10 13.86 -15.02
CA ILE A 50 -7.78 12.47 -15.39
C ILE A 50 -7.56 11.58 -14.16
N LEU A 51 -6.86 12.08 -13.14
CA LEU A 51 -6.43 11.26 -11.99
C LEU A 51 -7.17 11.59 -10.69
N ASN A 52 -7.25 12.79 -10.29
CA ASN A 52 -7.91 13.58 -9.26
C ASN A 52 -6.98 14.68 -8.76
N PHE A 53 -7.45 15.56 -7.87
CA PHE A 53 -6.69 16.70 -7.36
C PHE A 53 -5.44 16.27 -6.56
N ILE A 54 -5.56 15.26 -5.70
CA ILE A 54 -4.46 14.77 -4.85
C ILE A 54 -3.31 14.26 -5.73
N ASN A 55 -3.60 13.45 -6.73
CA ASN A 55 -2.60 12.93 -7.65
C ASN A 55 -1.95 14.04 -8.50
N ALA A 56 -2.72 15.06 -8.92
CA ALA A 56 -2.17 16.22 -9.62
C ALA A 56 -1.15 16.99 -8.74
N VAL A 57 -1.48 17.22 -7.46
CA VAL A 57 -0.57 17.85 -6.49
C VAL A 57 0.69 17.03 -6.31
N ILE A 58 0.58 15.71 -6.15
CA ILE A 58 1.73 14.81 -6.01
C ILE A 58 2.65 14.87 -7.24
N ILE A 59 2.10 14.90 -8.44
CA ILE A 59 2.89 15.03 -9.68
C ILE A 59 3.63 16.39 -9.71
N ILE A 60 2.98 17.48 -9.35
CA ILE A 60 3.62 18.80 -9.28
C ILE A 60 4.75 18.81 -8.25
N ILE A 61 4.57 18.18 -7.10
CA ILE A 61 5.63 18.03 -6.07
C ILE A 61 6.81 17.22 -6.62
N HIS A 62 6.57 16.15 -7.36
CA HIS A 62 7.64 15.38 -8.01
C HIS A 62 8.40 16.23 -9.04
N TYR A 63 7.69 17.03 -9.85
CA TYR A 63 8.34 17.99 -10.74
C TYR A 63 9.23 18.95 -9.97
N LEU A 64 8.76 19.51 -8.86
CA LEU A 64 9.54 20.43 -8.02
C LEU A 64 10.80 19.76 -7.49
N ILE A 65 10.68 18.61 -6.82
CA ILE A 65 11.80 17.92 -6.16
C ILE A 65 12.85 17.50 -7.20
N ILE A 66 12.42 16.87 -8.28
CA ILE A 66 13.33 16.38 -9.32
C ILE A 66 13.99 17.55 -10.04
N TRP A 67 13.25 18.63 -10.33
CA TRP A 67 13.84 19.81 -10.98
C TRP A 67 14.86 20.50 -10.11
N LEU A 68 14.55 20.68 -8.82
CA LEU A 68 15.51 21.21 -7.83
C LEU A 68 16.79 20.37 -7.79
N PHE A 69 16.65 19.06 -7.75
CA PHE A 69 17.77 18.13 -7.71
C PHE A 69 18.64 18.21 -8.98
N ILE A 70 18.01 18.21 -10.16
CA ILE A 70 18.72 18.34 -11.43
C ILE A 70 19.38 19.72 -11.57
N ASP A 71 18.70 20.80 -11.19
CA ASP A 71 19.31 22.14 -11.16
C ASP A 71 20.53 22.21 -10.24
N LEU A 72 20.48 21.57 -9.07
CA LEU A 72 21.61 21.49 -8.15
C LEU A 72 22.80 20.76 -8.78
N ILE A 73 22.58 19.65 -9.46
CA ILE A 73 23.62 18.92 -10.20
C ILE A 73 24.27 19.84 -11.24
N PHE A 74 23.48 20.55 -12.04
CA PHE A 74 24.01 21.47 -13.06
C PHE A 74 24.72 22.67 -12.48
N LEU A 75 24.30 23.17 -11.32
CA LEU A 75 25.03 24.20 -10.57
C LEU A 75 26.40 23.71 -10.11
N MET A 76 26.45 22.47 -9.58
CA MET A 76 27.74 21.85 -9.19
C MET A 76 28.66 21.65 -10.39
N ILE A 77 28.16 21.14 -11.52
CA ILE A 77 28.92 20.99 -12.76
C ILE A 77 29.47 22.34 -13.22
N LYS A 78 28.64 23.40 -13.25
CA LYS A 78 29.10 24.76 -13.60
C LYS A 78 30.21 25.25 -12.69
N LYS A 79 30.09 25.01 -11.37
CA LYS A 79 31.09 25.43 -10.37
C LYS A 79 32.43 24.70 -10.56
N ILE A 80 32.39 23.40 -10.85
CA ILE A 80 33.59 22.57 -11.04
C ILE A 80 34.25 22.86 -12.39
N THR A 81 33.47 22.89 -13.48
CA THR A 81 34.03 23.04 -14.84
C THR A 81 34.32 24.48 -15.20
N LYS A 82 33.74 25.45 -14.48
CA LYS A 82 33.77 26.90 -14.80
C LYS A 82 33.21 27.24 -16.18
N LYS A 83 32.50 26.29 -16.86
CA LYS A 83 31.91 26.48 -18.18
C LYS A 83 30.44 26.87 -18.06
N GLU A 84 30.00 27.78 -18.91
CA GLU A 84 28.59 28.10 -19.09
C GLU A 84 27.99 27.17 -20.16
N LEU A 85 26.79 26.64 -19.83
CA LEU A 85 26.07 25.81 -20.78
C LEU A 85 25.26 26.68 -21.74
N LYS A 86 25.34 26.37 -23.05
CA LYS A 86 24.68 27.13 -24.11
C LYS A 86 23.12 27.07 -23.98
N HIS A 87 22.59 25.98 -23.46
CA HIS A 87 21.16 25.75 -23.35
C HIS A 87 20.79 25.38 -21.91
N TYR A 88 19.51 25.49 -21.57
CA TYR A 88 18.97 25.12 -20.28
C TYR A 88 18.69 23.59 -20.20
N TYR A 89 19.78 22.78 -20.24
CA TYR A 89 19.70 21.31 -20.24
C TYR A 89 18.99 20.74 -19.02
N ALA A 90 19.15 21.33 -17.84
CA ALA A 90 18.46 20.88 -16.64
C ALA A 90 16.92 20.86 -16.83
N GLY A 91 16.36 21.89 -17.47
CA GLY A 91 14.93 21.92 -17.77
C GLY A 91 14.51 20.88 -18.80
N ILE A 92 15.32 20.69 -19.87
CA ILE A 92 15.03 19.68 -20.90
C ILE A 92 15.00 18.27 -20.27
N ILE A 93 16.02 17.95 -19.47
CA ILE A 93 16.11 16.65 -18.80
C ILE A 93 14.90 16.45 -17.86
N THR A 94 14.53 17.46 -17.07
CA THR A 94 13.40 17.34 -16.13
C THR A 94 12.09 17.09 -16.87
N ILE A 95 11.81 17.84 -17.97
CA ILE A 95 10.57 17.71 -18.75
C ILE A 95 10.45 16.32 -19.39
N ILE A 96 11.57 15.68 -19.73
CA ILE A 96 11.58 14.32 -20.30
C ILE A 96 11.54 13.27 -19.21
N PHE A 97 12.35 13.42 -18.16
CA PHE A 97 12.53 12.42 -17.12
C PHE A 97 11.30 12.24 -16.23
N VAL A 98 10.68 13.35 -15.78
CA VAL A 98 9.56 13.27 -14.82
C VAL A 98 8.35 12.53 -15.39
N PRO A 99 7.88 12.75 -16.64
CA PRO A 99 6.79 11.97 -17.20
C PRO A 99 7.09 10.48 -17.28
N ILE A 100 8.32 10.11 -17.62
CA ILE A 100 8.74 8.70 -17.66
C ILE A 100 8.72 8.11 -16.27
N TYR A 101 9.29 8.80 -15.29
CA TYR A 101 9.33 8.38 -13.89
C TYR A 101 7.91 8.20 -13.30
N ILE A 102 7.02 9.19 -13.51
CA ILE A 102 5.62 9.11 -13.09
C ILE A 102 4.87 8.02 -13.85
N GLY A 103 5.12 7.87 -15.17
CA GLY A 103 4.54 6.80 -15.97
C GLY A 103 4.88 5.40 -15.44
N ILE A 104 6.13 5.17 -15.03
CA ILE A 104 6.55 3.94 -14.34
C ILE A 104 5.80 3.80 -13.00
N GLY A 105 5.67 4.89 -12.23
CA GLY A 105 4.93 4.87 -10.96
C GLY A 105 3.44 4.54 -11.15
N ILE A 106 2.80 5.03 -12.19
CA ILE A 106 1.42 4.66 -12.54
C ILE A 106 1.37 3.19 -12.98
N TYR A 107 2.30 2.75 -13.82
CA TYR A 107 2.39 1.34 -14.21
C TYR A 107 2.48 0.42 -12.98
N ASN A 108 3.35 0.73 -12.03
CA ASN A 108 3.54 -0.03 -10.79
C ASN A 108 2.27 -0.07 -9.90
N ALA A 109 1.44 0.97 -9.93
CA ALA A 109 0.20 1.04 -9.16
C ALA A 109 -0.95 0.21 -9.79
N TYR A 110 -0.95 0.05 -11.11
CA TYR A 110 -2.03 -0.62 -11.86
C TYR A 110 -1.70 -2.05 -12.30
N HIS A 111 -0.43 -2.49 -12.18
CA HIS A 111 0.01 -3.83 -12.54
C HIS A 111 0.41 -4.60 -11.29
N VAL A 112 -0.44 -5.54 -10.91
CA VAL A 112 -0.21 -6.40 -9.75
C VAL A 112 0.78 -7.50 -10.14
N LEU A 113 1.86 -7.62 -9.38
CA LEU A 113 2.88 -8.62 -9.55
C LEU A 113 2.86 -9.64 -8.41
N GLU A 114 3.41 -10.79 -8.66
CA GLU A 114 3.61 -11.84 -7.67
C GLU A 114 4.95 -11.66 -6.95
N THR A 115 4.93 -11.72 -5.61
CA THR A 115 6.14 -11.74 -4.77
C THR A 115 6.18 -13.05 -3.99
N ASN A 116 7.35 -13.70 -3.93
CA ASN A 116 7.51 -15.02 -3.34
C ASN A 116 8.41 -15.00 -2.11
N TYR A 117 7.97 -15.69 -1.04
CA TYR A 117 8.79 -16.03 0.12
C TYR A 117 8.76 -17.53 0.39
N SER A 118 9.87 -18.08 0.87
CA SER A 118 9.98 -19.47 1.33
C SER A 118 10.47 -19.50 2.76
N LEU A 119 9.67 -20.08 3.63
CA LEU A 119 9.96 -20.24 5.06
C LEU A 119 10.11 -21.71 5.41
N LYS A 120 11.10 -22.03 6.26
CA LYS A 120 11.35 -23.39 6.73
C LYS A 120 10.98 -23.51 8.20
N THR A 121 10.35 -24.64 8.54
CA THR A 121 9.98 -24.94 9.93
C THR A 121 9.94 -26.44 10.16
N ASN A 122 10.11 -26.85 11.42
CA ASN A 122 9.94 -28.26 11.84
C ASN A 122 8.60 -28.47 12.57
N LYS A 123 7.71 -27.47 12.59
CA LYS A 123 6.42 -27.53 13.30
C LYS A 123 5.27 -28.09 12.47
N ILE A 124 5.49 -28.30 11.18
CA ILE A 124 4.52 -28.85 10.23
C ILE A 124 5.12 -30.05 9.51
N THR A 125 4.28 -30.97 9.10
CA THR A 125 4.67 -32.14 8.27
C THR A 125 4.28 -31.93 6.81
N ASP A 126 3.18 -31.25 6.57
CA ASP A 126 2.72 -30.88 5.23
C ASP A 126 3.39 -29.58 4.76
N LYS A 127 3.38 -29.38 3.45
CA LYS A 127 3.75 -28.09 2.84
C LYS A 127 2.52 -27.25 2.65
N TYR A 128 2.65 -25.96 2.87
CA TYR A 128 1.55 -25.01 2.67
C TYR A 128 1.95 -23.89 1.72
N LYS A 129 1.13 -23.69 0.69
CA LYS A 129 1.20 -22.53 -0.19
C LYS A 129 0.12 -21.53 0.23
N ILE A 130 0.54 -20.42 0.77
CA ILE A 130 -0.34 -19.38 1.31
C ILE A 130 -0.24 -18.15 0.44
N VAL A 131 -1.37 -17.60 0.02
CA VAL A 131 -1.42 -16.31 -0.67
C VAL A 131 -1.87 -15.24 0.32
N LEU A 132 -1.11 -14.16 0.40
CA LEU A 132 -1.44 -12.95 1.15
C LEU A 132 -1.90 -11.86 0.19
N ILE A 133 -3.09 -11.35 0.44
CA ILE A 133 -3.68 -10.16 -0.19
C ILE A 133 -3.92 -9.13 0.92
N SER A 134 -3.65 -7.86 0.66
CA SER A 134 -3.98 -6.74 1.55
C SER A 134 -4.22 -5.48 0.76
N ASP A 135 -4.84 -4.49 1.38
CA ASP A 135 -4.97 -3.13 0.84
C ASP A 135 -5.62 -3.11 -0.56
N SER A 136 -6.74 -3.80 -0.68
CA SER A 136 -7.47 -3.84 -1.97
C SER A 136 -8.15 -2.51 -2.28
N HIS A 137 -8.59 -1.76 -1.27
CA HIS A 137 -9.29 -0.48 -1.41
C HIS A 137 -10.18 -0.45 -2.63
N MET A 138 -11.12 -1.38 -2.66
CA MET A 138 -11.89 -1.77 -3.84
C MET A 138 -12.53 -0.57 -4.53
N GLY A 139 -12.18 -0.37 -5.81
CA GLY A 139 -12.65 0.77 -6.61
C GLY A 139 -11.59 1.86 -6.84
N THR A 140 -10.43 1.81 -6.19
CA THR A 140 -9.38 2.84 -6.33
C THR A 140 -8.52 2.64 -7.57
N THR A 141 -7.77 1.54 -7.70
CA THR A 141 -6.97 1.25 -8.91
C THR A 141 -7.62 0.22 -9.80
N PHE A 142 -8.52 -0.59 -9.27
CA PHE A 142 -9.32 -1.56 -10.01
C PHE A 142 -10.70 -1.75 -9.39
N ASN A 143 -11.65 -2.24 -10.19
CA ASN A 143 -13.00 -2.62 -9.77
C ASN A 143 -13.11 -4.12 -9.47
N ALA A 144 -14.26 -4.58 -8.98
CA ALA A 144 -14.51 -5.98 -8.66
C ALA A 144 -14.25 -6.93 -9.83
N ASN A 145 -14.52 -6.54 -11.08
CA ASN A 145 -14.27 -7.40 -12.23
C ASN A 145 -12.77 -7.63 -12.44
N LYS A 146 -11.97 -6.58 -12.34
CA LYS A 146 -10.52 -6.68 -12.47
C LYS A 146 -9.90 -7.43 -11.28
N PHE A 147 -10.45 -7.24 -10.08
CA PHE A 147 -10.09 -8.05 -8.91
C PHE A 147 -10.31 -9.54 -9.16
N TYR A 148 -11.46 -9.91 -9.79
CA TYR A 148 -11.72 -11.30 -10.15
C TYR A 148 -10.73 -11.87 -11.16
N GLU A 149 -10.21 -11.06 -12.08
CA GLU A 149 -9.13 -11.48 -12.96
C GLU A 149 -7.86 -11.82 -12.17
N TYR A 150 -7.46 -10.97 -11.21
CA TYR A 150 -6.34 -11.26 -10.32
C TYR A 150 -6.57 -12.52 -9.47
N LEU A 151 -7.77 -12.68 -8.92
CA LEU A 151 -8.13 -13.88 -8.17
C LEU A 151 -8.02 -15.16 -9.03
N LYS A 152 -8.38 -15.10 -10.32
CA LYS A 152 -8.20 -16.24 -11.23
C LYS A 152 -6.73 -16.54 -11.54
N GLU A 153 -5.87 -15.53 -11.59
CA GLU A 153 -4.41 -15.77 -11.70
C GLU A 153 -3.87 -16.42 -10.42
N ILE A 154 -4.26 -15.91 -9.26
CA ILE A 154 -3.93 -16.49 -7.95
C ILE A 154 -4.42 -17.94 -7.83
N GLU A 155 -5.62 -18.25 -8.35
CA GLU A 155 -6.17 -19.62 -8.32
C GLU A 155 -5.33 -20.62 -9.14
N LYS A 156 -4.62 -20.16 -10.20
CA LYS A 156 -3.72 -21.04 -10.99
C LYS A 156 -2.51 -21.51 -10.18
N ASP A 157 -2.12 -20.76 -9.15
CA ASP A 157 -1.05 -21.14 -8.24
C ASP A 157 -1.48 -22.24 -7.25
N GLU A 158 -2.76 -22.65 -7.27
CA GLU A 158 -3.34 -23.67 -6.39
C GLU A 158 -3.05 -23.38 -4.91
N PRO A 159 -3.46 -22.23 -4.36
CA PRO A 159 -3.19 -21.89 -2.98
C PRO A 159 -3.93 -22.81 -2.02
N ASP A 160 -3.24 -23.28 -0.97
CA ASP A 160 -3.87 -23.99 0.11
C ASP A 160 -4.74 -23.08 0.96
N ILE A 161 -4.28 -21.84 1.17
CA ILE A 161 -4.90 -20.81 2.02
C ILE A 161 -4.76 -19.46 1.35
N ILE A 162 -5.81 -18.62 1.43
CA ILE A 162 -5.72 -17.19 1.11
C ILE A 162 -5.95 -16.39 2.39
N LEU A 163 -5.03 -15.49 2.69
CA LEU A 163 -5.11 -14.53 3.80
C LEU A 163 -5.39 -13.14 3.24
N ILE A 164 -6.43 -12.47 3.76
CA ILE A 164 -6.74 -11.08 3.45
C ILE A 164 -6.46 -10.27 4.71
N ALA A 165 -5.34 -9.56 4.71
CA ALA A 165 -4.83 -8.84 5.87
C ALA A 165 -5.29 -7.38 5.90
N GLY A 166 -6.59 -7.15 5.76
CA GLY A 166 -7.24 -5.86 5.97
C GLY A 166 -7.25 -4.91 4.78
N ASP A 167 -7.98 -3.81 4.96
CA ASP A 167 -8.23 -2.74 3.97
C ASP A 167 -8.74 -3.29 2.64
N PHE A 168 -9.73 -4.20 2.76
CA PHE A 168 -10.40 -4.77 1.60
C PHE A 168 -11.28 -3.73 0.91
N VAL A 169 -11.94 -2.87 1.70
CA VAL A 169 -12.76 -1.74 1.25
C VAL A 169 -12.35 -0.46 1.95
N ASP A 170 -12.80 0.67 1.44
CA ASP A 170 -12.68 1.99 2.08
C ASP A 170 -13.98 2.82 1.94
N ASP A 171 -13.93 4.10 2.31
CA ASP A 171 -15.08 4.99 2.21
C ASP A 171 -15.50 5.30 0.76
N GLY A 172 -14.60 5.13 -0.21
CA GLY A 172 -14.89 5.29 -1.65
C GLY A 172 -15.46 4.03 -2.31
N THR A 173 -15.42 2.89 -1.62
CA THR A 173 -15.95 1.62 -2.15
C THR A 173 -17.47 1.62 -2.12
N THR A 174 -18.12 1.45 -3.27
CA THR A 174 -19.59 1.33 -3.32
C THR A 174 -20.07 -0.01 -2.77
N LYS A 175 -21.31 -0.06 -2.28
CA LYS A 175 -21.94 -1.32 -1.83
C LYS A 175 -21.96 -2.40 -2.92
N GLU A 176 -22.14 -1.99 -4.18
CA GLU A 176 -22.12 -2.90 -5.33
C GLU A 176 -20.73 -3.52 -5.51
N GLU A 177 -19.68 -2.71 -5.50
CA GLU A 177 -18.30 -3.19 -5.63
C GLU A 177 -17.91 -4.11 -4.45
N MET A 178 -18.25 -3.76 -3.22
CA MET A 178 -18.03 -4.59 -2.03
C MET A 178 -18.72 -5.95 -2.18
N THR A 179 -20.05 -5.96 -2.45
CA THR A 179 -20.83 -7.19 -2.56
C THR A 179 -20.33 -8.10 -3.69
N LYS A 180 -19.96 -7.50 -4.83
CA LYS A 180 -19.47 -8.21 -6.00
C LYS A 180 -18.08 -8.83 -5.76
N SER A 181 -17.20 -8.10 -5.07
CA SER A 181 -15.87 -8.58 -4.71
C SER A 181 -15.94 -9.74 -3.72
N CYS A 182 -16.82 -9.68 -2.72
CA CYS A 182 -17.08 -10.80 -1.82
C CYS A 182 -17.58 -12.04 -2.57
N LYS A 183 -18.54 -11.87 -3.52
CA LYS A 183 -19.01 -12.97 -4.35
C LYS A 183 -17.91 -13.60 -5.20
N TYR A 184 -16.95 -12.81 -5.66
CA TYR A 184 -15.82 -13.32 -6.43
C TYR A 184 -14.83 -14.10 -5.57
N LEU A 185 -14.58 -13.67 -4.32
CA LEU A 185 -13.81 -14.47 -3.36
C LEU A 185 -14.45 -15.85 -3.15
N GLY A 186 -15.77 -15.92 -2.98
CA GLY A 186 -16.49 -17.19 -2.79
C GLY A 186 -16.44 -18.16 -3.98
N LYS A 187 -15.96 -17.71 -5.16
CA LYS A 187 -15.78 -18.58 -6.35
C LYS A 187 -14.39 -19.22 -6.41
N ILE A 188 -13.44 -18.72 -5.63
CA ILE A 188 -12.06 -19.18 -5.68
C ILE A 188 -11.89 -20.45 -4.86
N LYS A 189 -11.21 -21.43 -5.45
CA LYS A 189 -10.94 -22.71 -4.79
C LYS A 189 -9.64 -22.63 -4.01
N THR A 190 -9.72 -23.06 -2.77
CA THR A 190 -8.57 -23.25 -1.88
C THR A 190 -8.76 -24.53 -1.08
N LYS A 191 -7.69 -25.16 -0.66
CA LYS A 191 -7.76 -26.41 0.12
C LYS A 191 -8.34 -26.20 1.51
N TYR A 192 -7.94 -25.12 2.18
CA TYR A 192 -8.29 -24.87 3.59
C TYR A 192 -9.09 -23.58 3.81
N GLY A 193 -9.40 -22.82 2.75
CA GLY A 193 -10.28 -21.67 2.81
C GLY A 193 -9.59 -20.32 2.70
N ILE A 194 -10.42 -19.28 2.80
CA ILE A 194 -10.04 -17.87 2.74
C ILE A 194 -10.32 -17.24 4.11
N TYR A 195 -9.37 -16.50 4.64
CA TYR A 195 -9.42 -15.87 5.95
C TYR A 195 -9.23 -14.37 5.82
N PHE A 196 -10.02 -13.61 6.57
CA PHE A 196 -10.00 -12.16 6.57
C PHE A 196 -9.77 -11.63 8.00
N ALA A 197 -8.89 -10.67 8.16
CA ALA A 197 -8.76 -9.82 9.34
C ALA A 197 -8.95 -8.36 8.93
N HIS A 198 -9.56 -7.55 9.80
CA HIS A 198 -9.85 -6.15 9.50
C HIS A 198 -8.60 -5.28 9.41
N GLY A 199 -8.63 -4.31 8.48
CA GLY A 199 -7.81 -3.12 8.50
C GLY A 199 -8.58 -1.91 8.99
N ASN A 200 -7.90 -0.77 9.08
CA ASN A 200 -8.49 0.45 9.62
C ASN A 200 -9.55 1.08 8.70
N HIS A 201 -9.47 0.87 7.37
CA HIS A 201 -10.48 1.37 6.43
C HIS A 201 -11.75 0.51 6.36
N ASP A 202 -11.69 -0.76 6.71
CA ASP A 202 -12.84 -1.67 6.62
C ASP A 202 -14.02 -1.23 7.53
N LYS A 203 -13.74 -0.53 8.63
CA LYS A 203 -14.78 0.03 9.51
C LYS A 203 -15.54 1.21 8.88
N GLY A 204 -14.93 1.94 7.92
CA GLY A 204 -15.39 3.21 7.39
C GLY A 204 -15.17 4.38 8.36
N TYR A 205 -14.54 5.46 7.88
CA TYR A 205 -14.26 6.65 8.70
C TYR A 205 -15.42 7.65 8.70
N TYR A 206 -16.23 7.68 7.65
CA TYR A 206 -17.32 8.64 7.47
C TYR A 206 -18.71 8.00 7.68
N GLY A 207 -18.77 6.98 8.54
CA GLY A 207 -19.99 6.30 8.89
C GLY A 207 -20.60 5.55 7.68
N GLU A 208 -21.94 5.63 7.54
CA GLU A 208 -22.65 4.90 6.48
C GLU A 208 -22.68 5.63 5.13
N SER A 209 -21.87 6.67 4.92
CA SER A 209 -21.84 7.44 3.67
C SER A 209 -21.59 6.56 2.43
N ARG A 210 -20.86 5.45 2.57
CA ARG A 210 -20.61 4.43 1.55
C ARG A 210 -21.79 3.48 1.30
N GLY A 211 -22.90 3.60 2.08
CA GLY A 211 -24.13 2.84 1.91
C GLY A 211 -24.10 1.43 2.53
N TYR A 212 -23.09 1.10 3.35
CA TYR A 212 -22.99 -0.15 4.10
C TYR A 212 -22.06 0.03 5.31
N SER A 213 -22.29 -0.80 6.34
CA SER A 213 -21.48 -0.84 7.56
C SER A 213 -20.37 -1.89 7.48
N SER A 214 -19.47 -1.90 8.46
CA SER A 214 -18.50 -2.97 8.66
C SER A 214 -19.19 -4.33 8.87
N TYR A 215 -20.33 -4.34 9.58
CA TYR A 215 -21.14 -5.54 9.80
C TYR A 215 -21.71 -6.10 8.49
N ASP A 216 -22.15 -5.23 7.56
CA ASP A 216 -22.61 -5.68 6.23
C ASP A 216 -21.48 -6.32 5.41
N LEU A 217 -20.24 -5.76 5.51
CA LEU A 217 -19.05 -6.36 4.90
C LEU A 217 -18.78 -7.76 5.47
N GLU A 218 -18.76 -7.91 6.79
CA GLU A 218 -18.55 -9.20 7.46
C GLU A 218 -19.58 -10.24 7.07
N ASN A 219 -20.86 -9.84 7.01
CA ASN A 219 -21.95 -10.71 6.58
C ASN A 219 -21.78 -11.16 5.13
N GLU A 220 -21.40 -10.25 4.22
CA GLU A 220 -21.23 -10.60 2.82
C GLU A 220 -19.98 -11.48 2.61
N LEU A 221 -18.89 -11.25 3.35
CA LEU A 221 -17.72 -12.13 3.36
C LEU A 221 -18.08 -13.53 3.86
N THR A 222 -18.76 -13.63 4.99
CA THR A 222 -19.16 -14.92 5.58
C THR A 222 -20.13 -15.70 4.69
N LYS A 223 -21.09 -15.01 4.07
CA LYS A 223 -22.03 -15.59 3.11
C LYS A 223 -21.34 -16.19 1.88
N ASN A 224 -20.16 -15.67 1.55
CA ASN A 224 -19.32 -16.13 0.46
C ASN A 224 -18.15 -17.02 0.95
N ASN A 225 -18.31 -17.71 2.09
CA ASN A 225 -17.36 -18.67 2.67
C ASN A 225 -16.00 -18.10 3.02
N VAL A 226 -15.87 -16.80 3.24
CA VAL A 226 -14.68 -16.16 3.80
C VAL A 226 -14.81 -16.14 5.32
N LYS A 227 -13.81 -16.65 6.05
CA LYS A 227 -13.82 -16.68 7.51
C LYS A 227 -13.25 -15.38 8.06
N VAL A 228 -14.10 -14.59 8.72
CA VAL A 228 -13.71 -13.32 9.38
C VAL A 228 -13.18 -13.64 10.77
N LEU A 229 -11.96 -13.19 11.07
CA LEU A 229 -11.30 -13.41 12.35
C LEU A 229 -11.08 -12.06 13.07
N LYS A 230 -11.59 -11.94 14.29
CA LYS A 230 -11.52 -10.71 15.13
C LYS A 230 -11.01 -11.06 16.53
N ASP A 231 -9.69 -11.10 16.71
CA ASP A 231 -9.00 -11.65 17.88
C ASP A 231 -9.37 -13.13 18.09
N GLU A 232 -9.40 -13.88 17.00
CA GLU A 232 -9.77 -15.28 16.94
C GLU A 232 -8.70 -16.11 16.24
N SER A 233 -8.70 -17.42 16.49
CA SER A 233 -7.80 -18.37 15.87
C SER A 233 -8.54 -19.60 15.37
N ILE A 234 -8.06 -20.16 14.26
CA ILE A 234 -8.55 -21.43 13.71
C ILE A 234 -7.38 -22.37 13.50
N LEU A 235 -7.52 -23.61 13.94
CA LEU A 235 -6.53 -24.68 13.71
C LEU A 235 -6.84 -25.40 12.39
N ILE A 236 -5.85 -25.45 11.53
CA ILE A 236 -5.89 -26.11 10.22
C ILE A 236 -5.09 -27.40 10.31
N ASN A 237 -5.69 -28.50 9.84
CA ASN A 237 -5.03 -29.82 9.71
C ASN A 237 -4.27 -30.27 10.97
N ASN A 238 -4.68 -29.80 12.13
CA ASN A 238 -4.02 -30.03 13.43
C ASN A 238 -2.52 -29.61 13.49
N GLU A 239 -2.04 -28.74 12.59
CA GLU A 239 -0.64 -28.32 12.47
C GLU A 239 -0.44 -26.81 12.49
N LEU A 240 -1.40 -26.05 11.97
CA LEU A 240 -1.25 -24.64 11.65
C LEU A 240 -2.40 -23.82 12.23
N TYR A 241 -2.09 -22.81 13.03
CA TYR A 241 -3.07 -21.79 13.43
C TYR A 241 -3.06 -20.62 12.47
N ILE A 242 -4.25 -20.21 12.02
CA ILE A 242 -4.50 -18.90 11.41
C ILE A 242 -5.15 -18.03 12.47
N ILE A 243 -4.54 -16.89 12.75
CA ILE A 243 -4.94 -15.97 13.83
C ILE A 243 -5.22 -14.61 13.20
N GLY A 244 -6.43 -14.08 13.35
CA GLY A 244 -6.78 -12.74 12.91
C GLY A 244 -6.86 -11.79 14.09
N ARG A 245 -6.07 -10.72 14.07
CA ARG A 245 -6.17 -9.64 15.06
C ARG A 245 -7.17 -8.60 14.60
N LYS A 246 -7.89 -7.99 15.54
CA LYS A 246 -8.59 -6.73 15.28
C LYS A 246 -7.59 -5.65 14.88
N ASP A 247 -8.05 -4.64 14.15
CA ASP A 247 -7.20 -3.53 13.78
C ASP A 247 -6.60 -2.81 15.00
N PHE A 248 -5.45 -2.17 14.81
CA PHE A 248 -4.73 -1.46 15.88
C PHE A 248 -5.53 -0.33 16.50
N GLU A 249 -6.44 0.30 15.75
CA GLU A 249 -7.31 1.37 16.25
C GLU A 249 -8.53 0.86 17.05
N ASP A 250 -8.79 -0.44 17.10
CA ASP A 250 -9.87 -1.01 17.92
C ASP A 250 -9.44 -1.10 19.39
N THR A 251 -10.06 -0.29 20.22
CA THR A 251 -9.76 -0.23 21.66
C THR A 251 -10.07 -1.51 22.44
N SER A 252 -10.86 -2.42 21.84
CA SER A 252 -11.18 -3.74 22.43
C SER A 252 -10.23 -4.85 21.95
N ARG A 253 -9.19 -4.51 21.16
CA ARG A 253 -8.21 -5.46 20.65
C ARG A 253 -7.44 -6.14 21.76
N LEU A 254 -7.35 -7.47 21.70
CA LEU A 254 -6.56 -8.25 22.64
C LEU A 254 -5.06 -8.05 22.45
N SER A 255 -4.31 -8.16 23.55
CA SER A 255 -2.86 -8.31 23.42
C SER A 255 -2.54 -9.61 22.69
N ILE A 256 -1.42 -9.64 21.94
CA ILE A 256 -1.02 -10.88 21.28
C ILE A 256 -0.80 -12.02 22.28
N ASN A 257 -0.29 -11.72 23.47
CA ASN A 257 -0.08 -12.72 24.51
C ASN A 257 -1.39 -13.32 25.01
N ASP A 258 -2.45 -12.53 25.19
CA ASP A 258 -3.78 -13.03 25.58
C ASP A 258 -4.40 -13.86 24.47
N LEU A 259 -4.21 -13.46 23.22
CA LEU A 259 -4.76 -14.14 22.05
C LEU A 259 -4.16 -15.53 21.87
N VAL A 260 -2.86 -15.71 22.15
CA VAL A 260 -2.16 -16.98 21.94
C VAL A 260 -1.93 -17.82 23.21
N LYS A 261 -2.36 -17.32 24.38
CA LYS A 261 -2.04 -17.97 25.70
C LYS A 261 -2.49 -19.42 25.81
N ASN A 262 -3.62 -19.77 25.20
CA ASN A 262 -4.22 -21.10 25.26
C ASN A 262 -3.92 -21.95 24.00
N LEU A 263 -3.14 -21.46 23.06
CA LEU A 263 -2.80 -22.18 21.85
C LEU A 263 -1.59 -23.09 22.07
N ASP A 264 -1.59 -24.22 21.38
CA ASP A 264 -0.47 -25.17 21.39
C ASP A 264 0.72 -24.62 20.63
N LYS A 265 1.78 -24.22 21.35
CA LYS A 265 2.98 -23.60 20.80
C LYS A 265 3.87 -24.56 19.99
N SER A 266 3.58 -25.86 20.02
CA SER A 266 4.25 -26.83 19.14
C SER A 266 3.79 -26.71 17.68
N LYS A 267 2.65 -26.07 17.44
CA LYS A 267 2.06 -25.85 16.12
C LYS A 267 2.54 -24.52 15.52
N TYR A 268 2.50 -24.45 14.19
CA TYR A 268 2.89 -23.22 13.48
C TYR A 268 1.79 -22.18 13.61
N MET A 269 2.14 -20.93 13.94
CA MET A 269 1.18 -19.85 14.16
C MET A 269 1.40 -18.71 13.17
N ILE A 270 0.40 -18.44 12.34
CA ILE A 270 0.36 -17.30 11.43
C ILE A 270 -0.62 -16.26 11.96
N VAL A 271 -0.15 -15.04 12.12
CA VAL A 271 -0.94 -13.89 12.59
C VAL A 271 -1.17 -12.92 11.43
N MET A 272 -2.42 -12.62 11.13
CA MET A 272 -2.81 -11.47 10.33
C MET A 272 -2.93 -10.25 11.23
N ASN A 273 -2.02 -9.30 11.09
CA ASN A 273 -2.00 -8.03 11.79
C ASN A 273 -1.87 -6.91 10.75
N HIS A 274 -3.00 -6.27 10.39
CA HIS A 274 -3.01 -5.32 9.28
C HIS A 274 -1.92 -4.26 9.40
N GLN A 275 -1.85 -3.55 10.55
CA GLN A 275 -0.82 -2.55 10.80
C GLN A 275 0.43 -3.17 11.42
N PRO A 276 1.63 -3.02 10.85
CA PRO A 276 2.86 -3.64 11.33
C PRO A 276 3.46 -2.91 12.54
N THR A 277 2.75 -2.90 13.69
CA THR A 277 3.07 -2.04 14.84
C THR A 277 3.62 -2.77 16.06
N ASP A 278 3.30 -4.05 16.27
CA ASP A 278 3.47 -4.75 17.56
C ASP A 278 4.61 -5.78 17.56
N TYR A 279 5.66 -5.57 16.76
CA TYR A 279 6.74 -6.54 16.52
C TYR A 279 7.45 -7.01 17.79
N TYR A 280 7.61 -6.12 18.78
CA TYR A 280 8.24 -6.49 20.04
C TYR A 280 7.43 -7.56 20.79
N ASN A 281 6.14 -7.36 20.96
CA ASN A 281 5.28 -8.32 21.67
C ASN A 281 5.06 -9.58 20.82
N GLU A 282 4.84 -9.44 19.52
CA GLU A 282 4.65 -10.58 18.60
C GLU A 282 5.88 -11.49 18.58
N SER A 283 7.10 -10.94 18.51
CA SER A 283 8.33 -11.74 18.54
C SER A 283 8.62 -12.42 19.87
N ASN A 284 7.93 -12.03 20.97
CA ASN A 284 8.05 -12.64 22.29
C ASN A 284 6.89 -13.59 22.63
N SER A 285 5.82 -13.63 21.82
CA SER A 285 4.60 -14.41 22.09
C SER A 285 4.71 -15.89 21.68
N GLY A 286 5.68 -16.21 20.82
CA GLY A 286 5.88 -17.55 20.26
C GLY A 286 5.19 -17.80 18.94
N VAL A 287 4.68 -16.74 18.26
CA VAL A 287 4.17 -16.83 16.90
C VAL A 287 5.30 -16.97 15.88
N ASP A 288 5.04 -17.64 14.76
CA ASP A 288 6.08 -18.01 13.78
C ASP A 288 6.13 -17.06 12.59
N LEU A 289 4.95 -16.56 12.19
CA LEU A 289 4.80 -15.64 11.05
C LEU A 289 3.75 -14.58 11.38
N VAL A 290 4.09 -13.32 11.10
CA VAL A 290 3.14 -12.19 11.10
C VAL A 290 3.08 -11.63 9.69
N VAL A 291 1.89 -11.46 9.15
CA VAL A 291 1.63 -10.85 7.85
C VAL A 291 0.87 -9.54 8.01
N SER A 292 1.29 -8.51 7.30
CA SER A 292 0.76 -7.15 7.41
C SER A 292 0.66 -6.47 6.04
N GLY A 293 -0.18 -5.43 5.97
CA GLY A 293 -0.30 -4.48 4.87
C GLY A 293 -0.14 -3.04 5.35
N HIS A 294 -1.17 -2.19 5.12
CA HIS A 294 -1.35 -0.83 5.64
C HIS A 294 -0.39 0.23 5.08
N THR A 295 0.86 -0.08 4.93
CA THR A 295 1.91 0.90 4.61
C THR A 295 2.04 1.20 3.13
N HIS A 296 1.36 0.44 2.28
CA HIS A 296 1.47 0.49 0.82
C HIS A 296 2.93 0.49 0.32
N GLY A 297 3.84 -0.20 1.05
CA GLY A 297 5.26 -0.24 0.75
C GLY A 297 5.96 1.12 0.81
N GLY A 298 5.37 2.09 1.55
CA GLY A 298 5.83 3.49 1.58
C GLY A 298 5.58 4.27 0.30
N GLN A 299 4.95 3.66 -0.67
CA GLN A 299 4.36 4.15 -1.93
C GLN A 299 5.23 5.09 -2.77
N LEU A 300 5.69 6.23 -2.23
CA LEU A 300 6.40 7.28 -2.97
C LEU A 300 7.84 7.47 -2.47
N ILE A 301 8.81 7.61 -3.39
CA ILE A 301 10.14 8.09 -3.06
C ILE A 301 10.09 9.65 -3.00
N PRO A 302 10.63 10.32 -1.93
CA PRO A 302 11.41 9.73 -0.82
C PRO A 302 10.58 9.36 0.41
N LEU A 303 9.26 9.39 0.39
CA LEU A 303 8.42 9.17 1.57
C LEU A 303 8.61 7.78 2.20
N ASN A 304 8.88 6.76 1.38
CA ASN A 304 9.19 5.42 1.87
C ASN A 304 10.39 5.39 2.83
N LEU A 305 11.40 6.24 2.61
CA LEU A 305 12.57 6.37 3.50
C LEU A 305 12.23 7.14 4.78
N ILE A 306 11.33 8.12 4.68
CA ILE A 306 10.92 8.95 5.82
C ILE A 306 9.96 8.18 6.71
N ASN A 307 9.04 7.40 6.15
CA ASN A 307 8.05 6.62 6.90
C ASN A 307 8.70 5.65 7.89
N THR A 308 9.85 5.06 7.57
CA THR A 308 10.60 4.21 8.51
C THR A 308 11.14 4.95 9.74
N LEU A 309 11.27 6.28 9.66
CA LEU A 309 11.84 7.12 10.72
C LEU A 309 10.77 7.81 11.58
N VAL A 310 9.60 8.08 11.03
CA VAL A 310 8.58 8.93 11.69
C VAL A 310 7.26 8.23 11.97
N SER A 311 6.99 7.05 11.40
CA SER A 311 5.76 6.29 11.65
C SER A 311 5.88 5.39 12.87
N GLU A 312 4.73 5.03 13.45
CA GLU A 312 4.64 4.02 14.52
C GLU A 312 4.86 2.60 13.99
N ASN A 313 4.91 2.43 12.66
CA ASN A 313 5.09 1.15 12.01
C ASN A 313 6.54 0.63 12.18
N ASN A 314 6.66 -0.63 12.59
CA ASN A 314 7.97 -1.28 12.79
C ASN A 314 8.68 -1.66 11.50
N ALA A 315 7.93 -1.73 10.39
CA ALA A 315 8.43 -1.95 9.04
C ALA A 315 7.48 -1.30 8.02
N VAL A 316 8.00 -1.03 6.82
CA VAL A 316 7.22 -0.42 5.73
C VAL A 316 6.97 -1.41 4.60
N TYR A 317 7.91 -2.34 4.34
CA TYR A 317 7.81 -3.29 3.24
C TYR A 317 8.78 -4.46 3.39
N GLY A 318 8.39 -5.61 2.87
CA GLY A 318 9.25 -6.77 2.67
C GLY A 318 9.35 -7.68 3.89
N TYR A 319 10.43 -8.45 3.95
CA TYR A 319 10.67 -9.49 4.93
C TYR A 319 11.63 -9.03 6.02
N LYS A 320 11.32 -9.40 7.27
CA LYS A 320 12.20 -9.21 8.43
C LYS A 320 12.05 -10.40 9.37
N LYS A 321 13.15 -10.85 9.96
CA LYS A 321 13.13 -11.86 11.03
C LYS A 321 13.58 -11.24 12.35
N ILE A 322 12.79 -11.41 13.41
CA ILE A 322 13.12 -10.97 14.76
C ILE A 322 12.99 -12.19 15.67
N LYS A 323 14.08 -12.61 16.30
CA LYS A 323 14.16 -13.87 17.04
C LYS A 323 13.72 -15.05 16.14
N ASN A 324 12.68 -15.77 16.53
CA ASN A 324 12.13 -16.89 15.78
C ASN A 324 10.91 -16.51 14.92
N THR A 325 10.43 -15.27 15.01
CA THR A 325 9.25 -14.80 14.28
C THR A 325 9.65 -14.17 12.96
N ASN A 326 9.00 -14.59 11.89
CA ASN A 326 9.11 -14.00 10.56
C ASN A 326 8.03 -12.92 10.42
N PHE A 327 8.36 -11.80 9.78
CA PHE A 327 7.46 -10.69 9.50
C PHE A 327 7.49 -10.39 8.01
N ILE A 328 6.32 -10.30 7.39
CA ILE A 328 6.14 -9.94 5.99
C ILE A 328 5.15 -8.78 5.93
N VAL A 329 5.59 -7.67 5.35
CA VAL A 329 4.73 -6.52 5.04
C VAL A 329 4.61 -6.41 3.54
N THR A 330 3.40 -6.56 3.02
CA THR A 330 3.14 -6.37 1.59
C THR A 330 2.91 -4.92 1.24
N SER A 331 3.17 -4.55 -0.01
CA SER A 331 2.83 -3.23 -0.56
C SER A 331 1.37 -3.11 -0.97
N GLY A 332 0.57 -4.16 -0.76
CA GLY A 332 -0.83 -4.20 -1.13
C GLY A 332 -1.10 -4.47 -2.61
N ILE A 333 -2.28 -5.05 -2.89
CA ILE A 333 -2.71 -5.37 -4.26
C ILE A 333 -3.22 -4.12 -5.00
N SER A 334 -3.55 -3.04 -4.26
CA SER A 334 -4.03 -1.75 -4.77
C SER A 334 -3.41 -0.60 -3.98
N ASP A 335 -4.05 0.56 -4.05
CA ASP A 335 -3.64 1.77 -3.35
C ASP A 335 -4.82 2.48 -2.72
N TRP A 336 -4.54 3.25 -1.69
CA TRP A 336 -5.47 4.21 -1.14
C TRP A 336 -5.23 5.57 -1.79
N GLU A 337 -6.26 6.15 -2.43
CA GLU A 337 -6.30 7.52 -2.98
C GLU A 337 -5.18 7.86 -3.99
N ILE A 338 -3.93 7.51 -3.74
CA ILE A 338 -2.76 7.83 -4.55
C ILE A 338 -2.52 6.73 -5.59
N LYS A 339 -2.67 7.07 -6.87
CA LYS A 339 -2.60 6.13 -8.02
C LYS A 339 -1.19 6.05 -8.63
N ILE A 340 -0.17 6.20 -7.79
CA ILE A 340 1.24 6.26 -8.21
C ILE A 340 2.11 5.55 -7.17
N LYS A 341 2.88 4.56 -7.59
CA LYS A 341 3.89 3.86 -6.76
C LYS A 341 5.28 4.06 -7.35
N THR A 342 6.07 4.96 -6.78
CA THR A 342 7.45 5.18 -7.25
C THR A 342 8.50 4.44 -6.41
N GLY A 343 8.12 3.96 -5.22
CA GLY A 343 9.00 3.27 -4.27
C GLY A 343 8.75 1.77 -4.13
N CYS A 344 7.67 1.25 -4.70
CA CYS A 344 7.27 -0.16 -4.65
C CYS A 344 6.37 -0.49 -5.85
N ILE A 345 5.80 -1.68 -5.88
CA ILE A 345 4.85 -2.18 -6.87
C ILE A 345 3.57 -2.65 -6.18
N ALA A 346 2.44 -2.71 -6.89
CA ALA A 346 1.27 -3.43 -6.40
C ALA A 346 1.53 -4.95 -6.49
N GLU A 347 1.19 -5.70 -5.44
CA GLU A 347 1.50 -7.12 -5.38
C GLU A 347 0.48 -7.95 -4.62
N TYR A 348 0.45 -9.24 -4.90
CA TYR A 348 0.08 -10.27 -3.94
C TYR A 348 1.29 -11.11 -3.59
N VAL A 349 1.29 -11.72 -2.41
CA VAL A 349 2.46 -12.44 -1.92
C VAL A 349 2.15 -13.93 -1.80
N ILE A 350 3.01 -14.77 -2.37
CA ILE A 350 3.01 -16.21 -2.15
C ILE A 350 4.02 -16.58 -1.06
N ILE A 351 3.55 -17.28 -0.02
CA ILE A 351 4.37 -17.73 1.09
C ILE A 351 4.35 -19.27 1.09
N ASN A 352 5.48 -19.88 0.74
CA ASN A 352 5.68 -21.30 0.81
C ASN A 352 6.27 -21.66 2.17
N ILE A 353 5.58 -22.49 2.97
CA ILE A 353 6.04 -22.99 4.25
C ILE A 353 6.35 -24.48 4.11
N ASN A 354 7.61 -24.86 4.40
CA ASN A 354 8.14 -26.23 4.21
C ASN A 354 8.84 -26.74 5.46
#